data_2b180846f257e862c7924159475eec74
#
_entry.id   2b180846f257e862c7924159475eec74
#
_cell.length_a   1.000
_cell.length_b   1.000
_cell.length_c   1.000
_cell.angle_alpha   90.00
_cell.angle_beta   90.00
_cell.angle_gamma   90.00
#
_symmetry.space_group_name_H-M   'P 1'
#
loop_
_entity.id
_entity.type
_entity.pdbx_description
1 polymer ?
#
loop_
_entity_poly.entity_id
_entity_poly.type
_entity_poly.pdbx_seq_one_letter_code
_entity_poly.pdbx_strand_id
1 'polypeptide(L)'
;SDDLPREEVEVEPWGGTVWVRTLTGTERDQFEASCVQSKGKNRSVNMENIRARLCVLTMCTDKGERLFDARDIQALGKKSAMCLDLIFAVAQKLNGLGSDDVEELAKN
;
A
#
# COMPACT_ATOMS: atom_id res chain seq x y z
N SER A 1 -5.89 -2.94 -15.39
CA SER A 1 -6.33 -1.94 -16.34
C SER A 1 -5.14 -1.15 -16.87
N ASP A 2 -5.09 -0.95 -18.19
CA ASP A 2 -3.96 -0.29 -18.84
C ASP A 2 -3.90 1.22 -18.56
N ASP A 3 -4.98 1.79 -18.05
CA ASP A 3 -5.06 3.22 -17.76
C ASP A 3 -4.49 3.61 -16.40
N LEU A 4 -4.07 2.64 -15.58
CA LEU A 4 -3.47 2.93 -14.28
C LEU A 4 -1.96 3.11 -14.43
N PRO A 5 -1.44 4.31 -14.12
CA PRO A 5 0.01 4.53 -14.14
C PRO A 5 0.76 3.53 -13.26
N ARG A 6 1.91 3.10 -13.75
CA ARG A 6 2.75 2.11 -13.06
C ARG A 6 4.19 2.59 -13.06
N GLU A 7 4.92 2.19 -12.05
CA GLU A 7 6.35 2.48 -11.94
C GLU A 7 7.10 1.21 -11.55
N GLU A 8 8.23 0.99 -12.20
CA GLU A 8 9.10 -0.15 -11.89
C GLU A 8 9.98 0.19 -10.70
N VAL A 9 10.10 -0.72 -9.76
CA VAL A 9 10.91 -0.54 -8.55
C VAL A 9 11.90 -1.68 -8.45
N GLU A 10 13.18 -1.37 -8.37
CA GLU A 10 14.22 -2.37 -8.16
C GLU A 10 14.33 -2.68 -6.66
N VAL A 11 14.21 -3.95 -6.31
CA VAL A 11 14.32 -4.39 -4.93
C VAL A 11 15.50 -5.37 -4.86
N GLU A 12 16.70 -4.82 -4.65
CA GLU A 12 17.94 -5.61 -4.65
C GLU A 12 17.91 -6.81 -3.72
N PRO A 13 17.48 -6.68 -2.46
CA PRO A 13 17.45 -7.84 -1.57
C PRO A 13 16.59 -8.99 -2.08
N TRP A 14 15.62 -8.71 -2.94
CA TRP A 14 14.77 -9.74 -3.54
C TRP A 14 15.32 -10.24 -4.88
N GLY A 15 16.39 -9.61 -5.37
CA GLY A 15 17.04 -10.04 -6.61
C GLY A 15 16.29 -9.71 -7.88
N GLY A 16 15.43 -8.70 -7.85
CA GLY A 16 14.66 -8.35 -9.05
C GLY A 16 13.88 -7.06 -8.89
N THR A 17 13.00 -6.83 -9.84
CA THR A 17 12.15 -5.65 -9.87
C THR A 17 10.69 -6.05 -9.69
N VAL A 18 9.92 -5.10 -9.17
CA VAL A 18 8.46 -5.22 -9.11
C VAL A 18 7.85 -3.95 -9.70
N TRP A 19 6.61 -4.05 -10.11
CA TRP A 19 5.87 -2.89 -10.58
C TRP A 19 4.89 -2.45 -9.50
N VAL A 20 4.72 -1.14 -9.38
CA VAL A 20 3.80 -0.53 -8.44
C VAL A 20 2.86 0.36 -9.25
N ARG A 21 1.56 0.21 -9.05
CA ARG A 21 0.55 0.96 -9.79
C ARG A 21 -0.26 1.88 -8.88
N THR A 22 -1.01 2.78 -9.51
CA THR A 22 -1.97 3.58 -8.75
C THR A 22 -3.14 2.70 -8.35
N LEU A 23 -3.82 3.12 -7.29
CA LEU A 23 -5.04 2.46 -6.81
C LEU A 23 -6.21 2.90 -7.66
N THR A 24 -7.18 2.01 -7.82
CA THR A 24 -8.50 2.42 -8.28
C THR A 24 -9.18 3.20 -7.14
N GLY A 25 -10.26 3.90 -7.46
CA GLY A 25 -11.01 4.61 -6.42
C GLY A 25 -11.50 3.68 -5.32
N THR A 26 -12.00 2.50 -5.71
CA THR A 26 -12.47 1.51 -4.73
C THR A 26 -11.33 1.02 -3.84
N GLU A 27 -10.19 0.73 -4.43
CA GLU A 27 -9.02 0.28 -3.66
C GLU A 27 -8.53 1.35 -2.70
N ARG A 28 -8.52 2.61 -3.14
CA ARG A 28 -8.14 3.71 -2.27
C ARG A 28 -9.08 3.82 -1.08
N ASP A 29 -10.39 3.72 -1.32
CA ASP A 29 -11.37 3.75 -0.26
C ASP A 29 -11.17 2.61 0.73
N GLN A 30 -10.86 1.41 0.22
CA GLN A 30 -10.57 0.25 1.06
C GLN A 30 -9.34 0.48 1.93
N PHE A 31 -8.29 1.03 1.34
CA PHE A 31 -7.08 1.32 2.09
C PHE A 31 -7.33 2.35 3.19
N GLU A 32 -7.99 3.45 2.83
CA GLU A 32 -8.30 4.51 3.80
C GLU A 32 -9.15 3.98 4.94
N ALA A 33 -10.17 3.18 4.63
CA ALA A 33 -11.01 2.58 5.65
C ALA A 33 -10.22 1.65 6.57
N SER A 34 -9.26 0.91 6.03
CA SER A 34 -8.43 0.01 6.83
C SER A 34 -7.50 0.75 7.79
N CYS A 35 -7.20 2.02 7.50
CA CYS A 35 -6.29 2.82 8.33
C CYS A 35 -6.97 3.46 9.53
N VAL A 36 -8.28 3.42 9.60
CA VAL A 36 -9.04 4.07 10.66
C VAL A 36 -9.65 3.04 11.57
N GLN A 37 -9.42 3.19 12.88
CA GLN A 37 -10.09 2.37 13.90
C GLN A 37 -11.00 3.28 14.72
N SER A 38 -12.19 2.76 15.03
CA SER A 38 -13.12 3.48 15.90
C SER A 38 -13.46 2.62 17.10
N LYS A 39 -13.32 3.21 18.30
CA LYS A 39 -13.74 2.57 19.54
C LYS A 39 -14.58 3.59 20.28
N GLY A 40 -15.90 3.37 20.29
CA GLY A 40 -16.80 4.32 20.89
C GLY A 40 -16.72 5.66 20.17
N LYS A 41 -16.33 6.71 20.89
CA LYS A 41 -16.22 8.07 20.32
C LYS A 41 -14.83 8.37 19.79
N ASN A 42 -13.86 7.49 20.01
CA ASN A 42 -12.48 7.75 19.63
C ASN A 42 -12.15 7.13 18.29
N ARG A 43 -11.39 7.87 17.51
CA ARG A 43 -10.83 7.37 16.25
C ARG A 43 -9.31 7.38 16.35
N SER A 44 -8.70 6.36 15.81
CA SER A 44 -7.25 6.26 15.78
C SER A 44 -6.80 5.65 14.45
N VAL A 45 -5.51 5.78 14.17
CA VAL A 45 -4.92 5.19 12.96
C VAL A 45 -4.53 3.75 13.26
N ASN A 46 -4.95 2.85 12.38
CA ASN A 46 -4.51 1.46 12.44
C ASN A 46 -3.26 1.30 11.61
N MET A 47 -2.11 1.26 12.29
CA MET A 47 -0.82 1.15 11.61
C MET A 47 -0.35 -0.29 11.43
N GLU A 48 -1.07 -1.25 11.96
CA GLU A 48 -0.67 -2.65 11.84
C GLU A 48 -0.62 -3.06 10.38
N ASN A 49 0.54 -3.54 9.96
CA ASN A 49 0.77 -3.99 8.58
C ASN A 49 0.39 -2.95 7.52
N ILE A 50 0.47 -1.66 7.85
CA ILE A 50 0.07 -0.61 6.91
C ILE A 50 0.89 -0.67 5.62
N ARG A 51 2.19 -0.93 5.73
CA ARG A 51 3.05 -1.06 4.55
C ARG A 51 2.62 -2.23 3.69
N ALA A 52 2.40 -3.38 4.32
CA ALA A 52 1.97 -4.57 3.61
C ALA A 52 0.61 -4.39 2.96
N ARG A 53 -0.32 -3.70 3.64
CA ARG A 53 -1.65 -3.45 3.09
C ARG A 53 -1.59 -2.62 1.82
N LEU A 54 -0.79 -1.57 1.80
CA LEU A 54 -0.64 -0.75 0.60
C LEU A 54 0.11 -1.50 -0.49
N CYS A 55 1.15 -2.25 -0.11
CA CYS A 55 1.91 -3.06 -1.07
C CYS A 55 1.02 -4.08 -1.77
N VAL A 56 0.15 -4.76 -1.02
CA VAL A 56 -0.77 -5.75 -1.60
C VAL A 56 -1.65 -5.12 -2.66
N LEU A 57 -2.12 -3.90 -2.42
CA LEU A 57 -3.02 -3.23 -3.35
C LEU A 57 -2.31 -2.68 -4.59
N THR A 58 -1.01 -2.39 -4.48
CA THR A 58 -0.30 -1.66 -5.54
C THR A 58 0.72 -2.50 -6.30
N MET A 59 1.27 -3.56 -5.69
CA MET A 59 2.25 -4.41 -6.40
C MET A 59 1.57 -5.18 -7.52
N CYS A 60 2.16 -5.12 -8.70
CA CYS A 60 1.53 -5.71 -9.87
C CYS A 60 2.59 -6.23 -10.84
N THR A 61 2.10 -6.87 -11.90
CA THR A 61 2.93 -7.27 -13.04
C THR A 61 3.18 -6.05 -13.93
N ASP A 62 4.02 -6.23 -14.94
CA ASP A 62 4.27 -5.19 -15.94
C ASP A 62 3.00 -4.81 -16.72
N LYS A 63 1.97 -5.64 -16.64
CA LYS A 63 0.68 -5.40 -17.27
C LYS A 63 -0.36 -4.79 -16.31
N GLY A 64 0.04 -4.54 -15.07
CA GLY A 64 -0.84 -3.94 -14.07
C GLY A 64 -1.74 -4.91 -13.32
N GLU A 65 -1.51 -6.21 -13.47
CA GLU A 65 -2.29 -7.22 -12.76
C GLU A 65 -1.75 -7.41 -11.34
N ARG A 66 -2.63 -7.45 -10.34
CA ARG A 66 -2.21 -7.59 -8.95
C ARG A 66 -1.47 -8.90 -8.71
N LEU A 67 -0.38 -8.82 -7.94
CA LEU A 67 0.40 -10.00 -7.55
C LEU A 67 -0.12 -10.68 -6.29
N PHE A 68 -0.76 -9.91 -5.41
CA PHE A 68 -1.19 -10.36 -4.09
C PHE A 68 -2.62 -9.95 -3.82
N ASP A 69 -3.22 -10.56 -2.81
CA ASP A 69 -4.54 -10.18 -2.33
C ASP A 69 -4.54 -10.05 -0.80
N ALA A 70 -5.71 -9.80 -0.21
CA ALA A 70 -5.82 -9.55 1.22
C ALA A 70 -5.27 -10.70 2.07
N ARG A 71 -5.26 -11.93 1.56
CA ARG A 71 -4.73 -13.09 2.29
C ARG A 71 -3.23 -13.00 2.49
N ASP A 72 -2.55 -12.21 1.67
CA ASP A 72 -1.09 -12.15 1.67
C ASP A 72 -0.55 -11.06 2.61
N ILE A 73 -1.41 -10.25 3.22
CA ILE A 73 -0.99 -9.13 4.06
C ILE A 73 -0.09 -9.59 5.21
N GLN A 74 -0.49 -10.65 5.91
CA GLN A 74 0.30 -11.14 7.04
C GLN A 74 1.67 -11.63 6.60
N ALA A 75 1.71 -12.38 5.49
CA ALA A 75 2.97 -12.90 4.98
C ALA A 75 3.89 -11.76 4.53
N LEU A 76 3.35 -10.75 3.84
CA LEU A 76 4.14 -9.60 3.42
C LEU A 76 4.65 -8.80 4.61
N GLY A 77 3.82 -8.67 5.65
CA GLY A 77 4.23 -7.95 6.86
C GLY A 77 5.44 -8.53 7.56
N LYS A 78 5.76 -9.79 7.28
CA LYS A 78 6.93 -10.46 7.84
C LYS A 78 8.19 -10.29 7.00
N LYS A 79 8.09 -9.67 5.83
CA LYS A 79 9.25 -9.41 4.99
C LYS A 79 10.07 -8.25 5.54
N SER A 80 11.27 -8.07 4.99
CA SER A 80 12.16 -7.01 5.41
C SER A 80 11.48 -5.65 5.36
N ALA A 81 11.56 -4.90 6.46
CA ALA A 81 11.01 -3.56 6.51
C ALA A 81 11.63 -2.65 5.44
N MET A 82 12.92 -2.83 5.17
CA MET A 82 13.60 -2.05 4.14
C MET A 82 12.97 -2.25 2.77
N CYS A 83 12.68 -3.50 2.40
CA CYS A 83 12.09 -3.81 1.11
C CYS A 83 10.67 -3.25 1.01
N LEU A 84 9.90 -3.43 2.07
CA LEU A 84 8.52 -2.90 2.10
C LEU A 84 8.52 -1.37 2.06
N ASP A 85 9.49 -0.73 2.72
CA ASP A 85 9.59 0.72 2.73
C ASP A 85 9.89 1.28 1.33
N LEU A 86 10.74 0.60 0.56
CA LEU A 86 11.02 1.02 -0.81
C LEU A 86 9.75 1.03 -1.65
N ILE A 87 8.99 -0.05 -1.58
CA ILE A 87 7.75 -0.19 -2.34
C ILE A 87 6.69 0.78 -1.81
N PHE A 88 6.58 0.88 -0.49
CA PHE A 88 5.61 1.75 0.16
C PHE A 88 5.83 3.23 -0.23
N ALA A 89 7.10 3.67 -0.26
CA ALA A 89 7.43 5.04 -0.63
C ALA A 89 7.00 5.35 -2.06
N VAL A 90 7.27 4.43 -3.00
CA VAL A 90 6.85 4.60 -4.39
C VAL A 90 5.33 4.62 -4.50
N ALA A 91 4.67 3.71 -3.78
CA ALA A 91 3.20 3.63 -3.79
C ALA A 91 2.58 4.90 -3.25
N GLN A 92 3.12 5.46 -2.16
CA GLN A 92 2.63 6.72 -1.59
C GLN A 92 2.77 7.86 -2.59
N LYS A 93 3.95 7.98 -3.18
CA LYS A 93 4.23 9.06 -4.13
C LYS A 93 3.34 8.96 -5.36
N LEU A 94 3.24 7.76 -5.90
CA LEU A 94 2.47 7.52 -7.13
C LEU A 94 0.98 7.79 -6.92
N ASN A 95 0.48 7.53 -5.72
CA ASN A 95 -0.94 7.70 -5.39
C ASN A 95 -1.26 9.03 -4.71
N GLY A 96 -0.26 9.90 -4.57
CA GLY A 96 -0.47 11.19 -3.92
C GLY A 96 -0.76 11.08 -2.43
N LEU A 97 -0.25 10.04 -1.77
CA LEU A 97 -0.44 9.83 -0.33
C LEU A 97 0.80 10.32 0.42
N GLY A 98 0.68 11.42 1.15
CA GLY A 98 1.78 11.91 1.97
C GLY A 98 1.87 11.13 3.27
N SER A 99 2.97 11.33 4.00
CA SER A 99 3.18 10.63 5.27
C SER A 99 2.13 10.98 6.32
N ASP A 100 1.53 12.16 6.22
CA ASP A 100 0.55 12.64 7.20
C ASP A 100 -0.89 12.31 6.80
N ASP A 101 -1.13 11.84 5.57
CA ASP A 101 -2.50 11.66 5.07
C ASP A 101 -3.27 10.61 5.87
N VAL A 102 -2.58 9.56 6.31
CA VAL A 102 -3.22 8.51 7.10
C VAL A 102 -3.66 9.05 8.46
N GLU A 103 -2.84 9.88 9.08
CA GLU A 103 -3.19 10.50 10.36
C GLU A 103 -4.36 11.47 10.22
N GLU A 104 -4.40 12.22 9.12
CA GLU A 104 -5.50 13.13 8.83
C GLU A 104 -6.83 12.39 8.75
N LEU A 105 -6.83 11.19 8.18
CA LEU A 105 -8.04 10.37 8.10
C LEU A 105 -8.60 10.08 9.48
N ALA A 106 -7.74 9.83 10.46
CA ALA A 106 -8.17 9.51 11.82
C ALA A 106 -8.73 10.72 12.56
N LYS A 107 -8.31 11.93 12.18
CA LYS A 107 -8.76 13.16 12.83
C LYS A 107 -10.14 13.62 12.37
N ASN A 108 -10.56 13.19 11.22
CA ASN A 108 -11.83 13.58 10.63
C ASN A 108 -12.90 12.52 10.86
#